data_b7b606c6f80b02972fb6151d44421ee1
#
_entry.id   b7b606c6f80b02972fb6151d44421ee1
#
_cell.length_a   1.000
_cell.length_b   1.000
_cell.length_c   1.000
_cell.angle_alpha   90.00
_cell.angle_beta   90.00
_cell.angle_gamma   90.00
#
_symmetry.space_group_name_H-M   'P 1'
#
loop_
_entity.id
_entity.type
_entity.pdbx_description
1 polymer ?
#
loop_
_entity_poly.entity_id
_entity_poly.type
_entity_poly.pdbx_seq_one_letter_code
_entity_poly.pdbx_strand_id
1 'polypeptide(L)'
;MNNNLSKLGLGGATFGNVLADGIFGGVNQEKAIEIINYAYESGIKIFDTAPLYGFGRSELWYGRALSGIKRGSINLTSKCGRLIRNVRNKNDSIISDIDIDKGYGEPVFDYSRDGIRRSVEESLARLKTDYLDTLLLHDPDQGGLESEAYQSAFPEMAKMKEEGIVKNVGCGMNECEMPIRFMKKIDLDKILLAGRYTLLENTKSSEFMKICAKKNVKV
;
A
#
# COMPACT_ATOMS: atom_id res chain seq x y z
N MET A 1 24.22 15.37 -14.75
CA MET A 1 22.92 15.94 -14.38
C MET A 1 22.52 15.32 -13.06
N ASN A 2 22.46 16.11 -11.97
CA ASN A 2 21.95 15.59 -10.68
C ASN A 2 20.43 15.45 -10.81
N ASN A 3 19.97 14.32 -11.30
CA ASN A 3 18.55 13.98 -11.29
C ASN A 3 18.19 13.61 -9.86
N ASN A 4 17.68 14.58 -9.10
CA ASN A 4 17.18 14.33 -7.75
C ASN A 4 15.84 13.57 -7.83
N LEU A 5 15.92 12.26 -8.08
CA LEU A 5 14.76 11.36 -8.12
C LEU A 5 14.26 10.96 -6.72
N SER A 6 14.84 11.54 -5.66
CA SER A 6 14.52 11.18 -4.27
C SER A 6 13.07 11.44 -3.86
N LYS A 7 12.36 12.28 -4.62
CA LYS A 7 10.93 12.59 -4.40
C LYS A 7 9.97 11.73 -5.23
N LEU A 8 10.50 10.97 -6.20
CA LEU A 8 9.70 10.09 -7.02
C LEU A 8 9.60 8.70 -6.39
N GLY A 9 8.45 8.08 -6.56
CA GLY A 9 8.21 6.70 -6.16
C GLY A 9 7.69 5.86 -7.33
N LEU A 10 7.97 4.56 -7.29
CA LEU A 10 7.38 3.58 -8.20
C LEU A 10 6.18 2.93 -7.54
N GLY A 11 4.98 3.13 -8.12
CA GLY A 11 3.74 2.47 -7.70
C GLY A 11 3.55 1.13 -8.42
N GLY A 12 3.12 0.12 -7.66
CA GLY A 12 2.91 -1.25 -8.15
C GLY A 12 1.47 -1.58 -8.51
N ALA A 13 0.56 -0.59 -8.61
CA ALA A 13 -0.85 -0.84 -8.91
C ALA A 13 -1.08 -1.52 -10.27
N THR A 14 -0.15 -1.34 -11.22
CA THR A 14 -0.20 -1.95 -12.55
C THR A 14 0.41 -3.35 -12.61
N PHE A 15 1.08 -3.79 -11.54
CA PHE A 15 1.69 -5.11 -11.50
C PHE A 15 0.64 -6.17 -11.12
N GLY A 16 0.56 -7.23 -11.92
CA GLY A 16 -0.29 -8.39 -11.62
C GLY A 16 -1.60 -8.50 -12.40
N ASN A 17 -1.94 -7.57 -13.26
CA ASN A 17 -3.02 -7.67 -14.28
C ASN A 17 -4.45 -7.88 -13.77
N VAL A 18 -4.79 -7.61 -12.52
CA VAL A 18 -6.12 -7.95 -11.99
C VAL A 18 -7.09 -6.77 -11.94
N LEU A 19 -6.60 -5.54 -11.79
CA LEU A 19 -7.46 -4.36 -11.68
C LEU A 19 -7.57 -3.54 -12.96
N ALA A 20 -6.96 -3.98 -14.03
CA ALA A 20 -6.74 -3.13 -15.19
C ALA A 20 -6.79 -3.88 -16.52
N ASP A 21 -7.88 -4.58 -16.77
CA ASP A 21 -8.17 -4.99 -18.16
C ASP A 21 -8.28 -3.71 -19.00
N GLY A 22 -7.15 -3.33 -19.61
CA GLY A 22 -7.09 -2.32 -20.66
C GLY A 22 -6.70 -0.90 -20.29
N ILE A 23 -6.72 -0.45 -19.02
CA ILE A 23 -6.44 0.96 -18.70
C ILE A 23 -4.94 1.20 -18.45
N PHE A 24 -4.22 0.26 -17.81
CA PHE A 24 -2.81 0.45 -17.46
C PHE A 24 -1.85 -0.53 -18.15
N GLY A 25 -2.34 -1.41 -19.01
CA GLY A 25 -1.56 -2.47 -19.64
C GLY A 25 -0.95 -3.42 -18.60
N GLY A 26 -1.11 -4.71 -18.78
CA GLY A 26 -0.50 -5.65 -17.86
C GLY A 26 0.97 -5.93 -18.17
N VAL A 27 1.78 -6.13 -17.15
CA VAL A 27 3.13 -6.68 -17.30
C VAL A 27 3.20 -8.06 -16.65
N ASN A 28 4.03 -8.95 -17.22
CA ASN A 28 4.35 -10.22 -16.57
C ASN A 28 5.39 -10.01 -15.46
N GLN A 29 5.67 -11.07 -14.70
CA GLN A 29 6.59 -11.01 -13.57
C GLN A 29 8.00 -10.56 -13.99
N GLU A 30 8.54 -11.12 -15.08
CA GLU A 30 9.89 -10.84 -15.54
C GLU A 30 10.04 -9.34 -15.84
N LYS A 31 9.06 -8.77 -16.54
CA LYS A 31 9.06 -7.35 -16.89
C LYS A 31 8.84 -6.45 -15.68
N ALA A 32 8.02 -6.86 -14.72
CA ALA A 32 7.84 -6.12 -13.47
C ALA A 32 9.14 -6.07 -12.66
N ILE A 33 9.84 -7.20 -12.51
CA ILE A 33 11.13 -7.27 -11.83
C ILE A 33 12.18 -6.39 -12.53
N GLU A 34 12.24 -6.43 -13.86
CA GLU A 34 13.12 -5.55 -14.67
C GLU A 34 12.83 -4.07 -14.40
N ILE A 35 11.55 -3.66 -14.39
CA ILE A 35 11.14 -2.28 -14.13
C ILE A 35 11.53 -1.84 -12.71
N ILE A 36 11.31 -2.69 -11.71
CA ILE A 36 11.64 -2.39 -10.31
C ILE A 36 13.15 -2.21 -10.14
N ASN A 37 13.96 -3.11 -10.70
CA ASN A 37 15.41 -3.04 -10.64
C ASN A 37 15.94 -1.79 -11.36
N TYR A 38 15.44 -1.51 -12.55
CA TYR A 38 15.81 -0.31 -13.31
C TYR A 38 15.46 0.98 -12.56
N ALA A 39 14.29 1.03 -11.92
CA ALA A 39 13.89 2.18 -11.11
C ALA A 39 14.85 2.38 -9.93
N TYR A 40 15.22 1.31 -9.22
CA TYR A 40 16.17 1.37 -8.12
C TYR A 40 17.56 1.85 -8.57
N GLU A 41 18.09 1.30 -9.66
CA GLU A 41 19.37 1.67 -10.27
C GLU A 41 19.38 3.11 -10.77
N SER A 42 18.24 3.60 -11.28
CA SER A 42 18.04 4.99 -11.69
C SER A 42 17.95 5.97 -10.53
N GLY A 43 17.94 5.50 -9.26
CA GLY A 43 17.94 6.34 -8.06
C GLY A 43 16.58 6.48 -7.37
N ILE A 44 15.51 5.84 -7.86
CA ILE A 44 14.24 5.77 -7.14
C ILE A 44 14.41 4.89 -5.90
N LYS A 45 13.98 5.41 -4.74
CA LYS A 45 14.11 4.73 -3.45
C LYS A 45 12.77 4.53 -2.75
N ILE A 46 11.67 5.06 -3.30
CA ILE A 46 10.32 4.94 -2.76
C ILE A 46 9.56 3.94 -3.62
N PHE A 47 9.03 2.89 -2.98
CA PHE A 47 8.26 1.84 -3.62
C PHE A 47 6.92 1.68 -2.90
N ASP A 48 5.81 1.75 -3.65
CA ASP A 48 4.45 1.62 -3.13
C ASP A 48 3.75 0.41 -3.75
N THR A 49 3.13 -0.38 -2.91
CA THR A 49 2.35 -1.56 -3.32
C THR A 49 1.11 -1.74 -2.41
N ALA A 50 0.39 -2.82 -2.60
CA ALA A 50 -0.73 -3.23 -1.76
C ALA A 50 -1.07 -4.72 -1.96
N PRO A 51 -1.69 -5.39 -0.98
CA PRO A 51 -2.26 -6.74 -1.17
C PRO A 51 -3.24 -6.80 -2.33
N LEU A 52 -4.08 -5.76 -2.50
CA LEU A 52 -5.05 -5.68 -3.59
C LEU A 52 -4.41 -5.73 -4.99
N TYR A 53 -3.18 -5.21 -5.14
CA TYR A 53 -2.55 -5.08 -6.45
C TYR A 53 -2.13 -6.44 -6.99
N GLY A 54 -2.79 -6.87 -8.07
CA GLY A 54 -2.61 -8.19 -8.61
C GLY A 54 -2.98 -9.32 -7.64
N PHE A 55 -3.77 -9.01 -6.60
CA PHE A 55 -4.16 -9.95 -5.53
C PHE A 55 -2.95 -10.66 -4.91
N GLY A 56 -1.98 -9.84 -4.46
CA GLY A 56 -0.72 -10.25 -3.85
C GLY A 56 0.47 -10.32 -4.80
N ARG A 57 0.28 -10.38 -6.13
CA ARG A 57 1.38 -10.48 -7.11
C ARG A 57 2.31 -9.29 -7.05
N SER A 58 1.78 -8.08 -6.93
CA SER A 58 2.61 -6.87 -6.86
C SER A 58 3.58 -6.96 -5.68
N GLU A 59 3.10 -7.30 -4.49
CA GLU A 59 3.97 -7.46 -3.31
C GLU A 59 4.98 -8.59 -3.51
N LEU A 60 4.56 -9.73 -4.04
CA LEU A 60 5.42 -10.87 -4.30
C LEU A 60 6.56 -10.52 -5.28
N TRP A 61 6.25 -9.78 -6.35
CA TRP A 61 7.24 -9.36 -7.34
C TRP A 61 8.19 -8.28 -6.81
N TYR A 62 7.70 -7.34 -5.99
CA TYR A 62 8.56 -6.43 -5.24
C TYR A 62 9.50 -7.18 -4.30
N GLY A 63 8.98 -8.16 -3.55
CA GLY A 63 9.79 -8.98 -2.66
C GLY A 63 10.89 -9.76 -3.40
N ARG A 64 10.59 -10.26 -4.60
CA ARG A 64 11.58 -10.94 -5.46
C ARG A 64 12.64 -9.96 -6.01
N ALA A 65 12.21 -8.81 -6.50
CA ALA A 65 13.11 -7.82 -7.09
C ALA A 65 14.02 -7.15 -6.04
N LEU A 66 13.50 -6.86 -4.86
CA LEU A 66 14.20 -6.09 -3.83
C LEU A 66 14.98 -6.95 -2.83
N SER A 67 14.89 -8.29 -2.90
CA SER A 67 15.49 -9.21 -1.91
C SER A 67 17.00 -9.11 -1.78
N GLY A 68 17.72 -8.67 -2.81
CA GLY A 68 19.17 -8.45 -2.80
C GLY A 68 19.60 -7.04 -2.38
N ILE A 69 18.64 -6.14 -2.13
CA ILE A 69 18.91 -4.74 -1.85
C ILE A 69 18.95 -4.49 -0.34
N LYS A 70 19.95 -3.69 0.12
CA LYS A 70 20.02 -3.32 1.53
C LYS A 70 18.70 -2.65 1.98
N ARG A 71 17.94 -3.31 2.86
CA ARG A 71 16.57 -2.90 3.25
C ARG A 71 16.49 -1.43 3.70
N GLY A 72 17.47 -0.94 4.44
CA GLY A 72 17.51 0.45 4.91
C GLY A 72 17.84 1.49 3.82
N SER A 73 18.10 1.08 2.57
CA SER A 73 18.34 2.00 1.44
C SER A 73 17.09 2.34 0.64
N ILE A 74 15.95 1.74 0.97
CA ILE A 74 14.66 1.94 0.32
C ILE A 74 13.58 2.34 1.33
N ASN A 75 12.54 2.99 0.83
CA ASN A 75 11.31 3.28 1.55
C ASN A 75 10.19 2.45 0.92
N LEU A 76 9.70 1.47 1.67
CA LEU A 76 8.70 0.51 1.21
C LEU A 76 7.36 0.80 1.87
N THR A 77 6.37 1.08 1.05
CA THR A 77 4.98 1.33 1.47
C THR A 77 4.11 0.16 1.02
N SER A 78 3.30 -0.36 1.92
CA SER A 78 2.19 -1.23 1.57
C SER A 78 0.91 -0.77 2.27
N LYS A 79 -0.17 -1.51 2.05
CA LYS A 79 -1.50 -1.16 2.56
C LYS A 79 -2.10 -2.35 3.31
N CYS A 80 -3.10 -2.08 4.15
CA CYS A 80 -3.82 -3.11 4.90
C CYS A 80 -5.34 -2.93 4.82
N GLY A 81 -6.06 -3.88 5.42
CA GLY A 81 -7.52 -3.88 5.43
C GLY A 81 -8.15 -4.69 4.30
N ARG A 82 -7.35 -5.21 3.39
CA ARG A 82 -7.77 -6.15 2.35
C ARG A 82 -6.89 -7.39 2.41
N LEU A 83 -7.45 -8.48 2.95
CA LEU A 83 -6.81 -9.80 2.95
C LEU A 83 -6.94 -10.43 1.57
N ILE A 84 -6.00 -11.29 1.21
CA ILE A 84 -6.07 -12.10 -0.01
C ILE A 84 -6.37 -13.54 0.39
N ARG A 85 -7.54 -14.03 0.01
CA ARG A 85 -7.97 -15.40 0.26
C ARG A 85 -7.82 -16.27 -0.98
N ASN A 86 -7.59 -17.57 -0.77
CA ASN A 86 -7.51 -18.55 -1.84
C ASN A 86 -8.91 -18.93 -2.30
N VAL A 87 -9.24 -18.69 -3.58
CA VAL A 87 -10.57 -19.03 -4.13
C VAL A 87 -10.80 -20.53 -4.30
N ARG A 88 -9.72 -21.33 -4.39
CA ARG A 88 -9.81 -22.79 -4.56
C ARG A 88 -9.93 -23.52 -3.23
N ASN A 89 -9.35 -23.01 -2.18
CA ASN A 89 -9.39 -23.61 -0.86
C ASN A 89 -9.80 -22.55 0.18
N LYS A 90 -11.11 -22.40 0.37
CA LYS A 90 -11.68 -21.41 1.30
C LYS A 90 -11.37 -21.68 2.77
N ASN A 91 -10.90 -22.89 3.09
CA ASN A 91 -10.51 -23.28 4.45
C ASN A 91 -9.05 -22.91 4.77
N ASP A 92 -8.22 -22.63 3.77
CA ASP A 92 -6.85 -22.17 3.99
C ASP A 92 -6.86 -20.69 4.37
N SER A 93 -6.36 -20.44 5.54
CA SER A 93 -6.24 -19.09 6.07
C SER A 93 -5.16 -18.27 5.36
N ILE A 94 -4.19 -18.92 4.71
CA ILE A 94 -3.05 -18.28 4.04
C ILE A 94 -2.97 -18.78 2.60
N ILE A 95 -2.86 -17.85 1.65
CA ILE A 95 -2.64 -18.19 0.25
C ILE A 95 -1.14 -18.38 -0.03
N SER A 96 -0.78 -19.44 -0.74
CA SER A 96 0.62 -19.69 -1.13
C SER A 96 1.09 -18.76 -2.27
N ASP A 97 2.40 -18.50 -2.35
CA ASP A 97 3.00 -17.75 -3.46
C ASP A 97 2.66 -18.37 -4.83
N ILE A 98 2.61 -19.70 -4.90
CA ILE A 98 2.25 -20.43 -6.14
C ILE A 98 0.80 -20.15 -6.55
N ASP A 99 -0.11 -20.08 -5.59
CA ASP A 99 -1.50 -19.78 -5.87
C ASP A 99 -1.70 -18.30 -6.24
N ILE A 100 -0.94 -17.41 -5.62
CA ILE A 100 -0.89 -15.99 -6.00
C ILE A 100 -0.41 -15.83 -7.44
N ASP A 101 0.71 -16.47 -7.81
CA ASP A 101 1.23 -16.43 -9.19
C ASP A 101 0.22 -16.98 -10.21
N LYS A 102 -0.55 -17.99 -9.82
CA LYS A 102 -1.62 -18.56 -10.66
C LYS A 102 -2.91 -17.74 -10.69
N GLY A 103 -3.03 -16.71 -9.85
CA GLY A 103 -4.20 -15.83 -9.83
C GLY A 103 -5.39 -16.39 -9.05
N TYR A 104 -5.17 -17.24 -8.06
CA TYR A 104 -6.23 -17.82 -7.23
C TYR A 104 -6.56 -16.98 -5.99
N GLY A 105 -6.09 -15.75 -5.93
CA GLY A 105 -6.41 -14.81 -4.86
C GLY A 105 -7.71 -14.05 -5.13
N GLU A 106 -8.42 -13.72 -4.06
CA GLU A 106 -9.51 -12.73 -4.05
C GLU A 106 -9.36 -11.77 -2.86
N PRO A 107 -9.64 -10.48 -3.03
CA PRO A 107 -9.56 -9.54 -1.92
C PRO A 107 -10.81 -9.62 -1.05
N VAL A 108 -10.60 -9.57 0.27
CA VAL A 108 -11.69 -9.51 1.26
C VAL A 108 -11.38 -8.38 2.25
N PHE A 109 -12.37 -7.51 2.50
CA PHE A 109 -12.24 -6.49 3.54
C PHE A 109 -12.27 -7.11 4.94
N ASP A 110 -11.29 -6.76 5.76
CA ASP A 110 -11.28 -7.10 7.17
C ASP A 110 -10.54 -6.00 7.96
N TYR A 111 -11.31 -5.13 8.63
CA TYR A 111 -10.80 -4.04 9.47
C TYR A 111 -10.78 -4.39 10.96
N SER A 112 -11.04 -5.64 11.31
CA SER A 112 -10.81 -6.13 12.67
C SER A 112 -9.31 -6.03 13.03
N ARG A 113 -9.00 -6.02 14.32
CA ARG A 113 -7.59 -6.03 14.77
C ARG A 113 -6.82 -7.21 14.20
N ASP A 114 -7.41 -8.39 14.25
CA ASP A 114 -6.77 -9.60 13.72
C ASP A 114 -6.62 -9.54 12.20
N GLY A 115 -7.63 -9.01 11.50
CA GLY A 115 -7.58 -8.81 10.05
C GLY A 115 -6.48 -7.85 9.62
N ILE A 116 -6.32 -6.72 10.33
CA ILE A 116 -5.24 -5.76 10.05
C ILE A 116 -3.88 -6.39 10.31
N ARG A 117 -3.68 -7.04 11.47
CA ARG A 117 -2.40 -7.68 11.82
C ARG A 117 -2.03 -8.76 10.81
N ARG A 118 -2.97 -9.64 10.50
CA ARG A 118 -2.79 -10.68 9.51
C ARG A 118 -2.48 -10.13 8.12
N SER A 119 -3.18 -9.07 7.68
CA SER A 119 -2.90 -8.40 6.40
C SER A 119 -1.44 -7.94 6.31
N VAL A 120 -0.90 -7.38 7.40
CA VAL A 120 0.49 -6.92 7.45
C VAL A 120 1.47 -8.09 7.49
N GLU A 121 1.23 -9.11 8.30
CA GLU A 121 2.09 -10.31 8.38
C GLU A 121 2.20 -11.01 7.00
N GLU A 122 1.08 -11.18 6.31
CA GLU A 122 1.07 -11.74 4.96
C GLU A 122 1.79 -10.83 3.94
N SER A 123 1.66 -9.50 4.06
CA SER A 123 2.39 -8.55 3.22
C SER A 123 3.90 -8.61 3.45
N LEU A 124 4.33 -8.67 4.70
CA LEU A 124 5.76 -8.82 5.06
C LEU A 124 6.35 -10.10 4.49
N ALA A 125 5.61 -11.22 4.57
CA ALA A 125 6.03 -12.50 3.98
C ALA A 125 6.20 -12.39 2.45
N ARG A 126 5.22 -11.83 1.73
CA ARG A 126 5.31 -11.63 0.27
C ARG A 126 6.43 -10.67 -0.13
N LEU A 127 6.62 -9.60 0.62
CA LEU A 127 7.67 -8.58 0.41
C LEU A 127 9.06 -9.03 0.88
N LYS A 128 9.17 -10.17 1.60
CA LYS A 128 10.42 -10.72 2.16
C LYS A 128 11.16 -9.70 3.03
N THR A 129 10.43 -9.06 3.93
CA THR A 129 10.95 -8.05 4.85
C THR A 129 10.30 -8.18 6.22
N ASP A 130 10.94 -7.66 7.24
CA ASP A 130 10.49 -7.68 8.63
C ASP A 130 9.81 -6.37 9.07
N TYR A 131 9.85 -5.33 8.23
CA TYR A 131 9.16 -4.07 8.53
C TYR A 131 8.74 -3.31 7.26
N LEU A 132 7.77 -2.39 7.42
CA LEU A 132 7.39 -1.40 6.42
C LEU A 132 7.80 0.01 6.85
N ASP A 133 8.22 0.85 5.90
CA ASP A 133 8.45 2.26 6.19
C ASP A 133 7.13 3.04 6.29
N THR A 134 6.08 2.56 5.61
CA THR A 134 4.74 3.15 5.69
C THR A 134 3.68 2.07 5.51
N LEU A 135 2.68 2.08 6.38
CA LEU A 135 1.46 1.29 6.27
C LEU A 135 0.27 2.21 6.08
N LEU A 136 -0.52 1.97 5.04
CA LEU A 136 -1.72 2.76 4.74
C LEU A 136 -2.98 1.90 4.86
N LEU A 137 -4.02 2.41 5.50
CA LEU A 137 -5.35 1.82 5.41
C LEU A 137 -5.90 2.06 4.00
N HIS A 138 -6.28 0.98 3.30
CA HIS A 138 -6.56 1.01 1.86
C HIS A 138 -8.04 1.27 1.57
N ASP A 139 -8.34 2.40 0.91
CA ASP A 139 -9.67 2.82 0.44
C ASP A 139 -10.79 2.57 1.48
N PRO A 140 -10.70 3.14 2.70
CA PRO A 140 -11.72 2.93 3.74
C PRO A 140 -13.11 3.48 3.36
N ASP A 141 -13.18 4.30 2.33
CA ASP A 141 -14.41 4.81 1.72
C ASP A 141 -15.20 3.74 0.95
N GLN A 142 -14.53 2.72 0.41
CA GLN A 142 -15.16 1.73 -0.46
C GLN A 142 -15.96 0.66 0.26
N GLY A 143 -15.68 0.38 1.52
CA GLY A 143 -16.33 -0.71 2.27
C GLY A 143 -17.43 -0.24 3.22
N GLY A 144 -17.67 1.06 3.35
CA GLY A 144 -18.54 1.59 4.40
C GLY A 144 -18.02 1.36 5.81
N LEU A 145 -16.71 1.10 5.97
CA LEU A 145 -16.05 0.64 7.20
C LEU A 145 -15.39 1.81 7.99
N GLU A 146 -15.91 3.03 7.85
CA GLU A 146 -15.33 4.21 8.54
C GLU A 146 -15.35 4.02 10.07
N SER A 147 -16.39 3.41 10.61
CA SER A 147 -16.50 3.14 12.05
C SER A 147 -15.41 2.15 12.51
N GLU A 148 -15.25 1.06 11.79
CA GLU A 148 -14.25 0.03 12.07
C GLU A 148 -12.82 0.57 11.89
N ALA A 149 -12.62 1.49 10.95
CA ALA A 149 -11.35 2.17 10.80
C ALA A 149 -10.93 2.89 12.10
N TYR A 150 -11.86 3.64 12.73
CA TYR A 150 -11.60 4.30 14.01
C TYR A 150 -11.45 3.35 15.19
N GLN A 151 -12.30 2.33 15.26
CA GLN A 151 -12.42 1.48 16.46
C GLN A 151 -11.40 0.36 16.51
N SER A 152 -10.93 -0.10 15.36
CA SER A 152 -10.09 -1.30 15.26
C SER A 152 -8.84 -1.08 14.42
N ALA A 153 -8.97 -0.62 13.16
CA ALA A 153 -7.86 -0.61 12.22
C ALA A 153 -6.75 0.39 12.63
N PHE A 154 -7.05 1.66 12.81
CA PHE A 154 -6.03 2.65 13.21
C PHE A 154 -5.41 2.37 14.58
N PRO A 155 -6.17 1.96 15.63
CA PRO A 155 -5.57 1.54 16.89
C PRO A 155 -4.57 0.37 16.74
N GLU A 156 -4.88 -0.63 15.91
CA GLU A 156 -3.94 -1.73 15.66
C GLU A 156 -2.72 -1.30 14.85
N MET A 157 -2.90 -0.44 13.84
CA MET A 157 -1.79 0.14 13.08
C MET A 157 -0.86 0.98 13.98
N ALA A 158 -1.41 1.76 14.91
CA ALA A 158 -0.63 2.52 15.89
C ALA A 158 0.19 1.60 16.80
N LYS A 159 -0.41 0.50 17.28
CA LYS A 159 0.30 -0.52 18.06
C LYS A 159 1.44 -1.17 17.28
N MET A 160 1.22 -1.51 16.01
CA MET A 160 2.30 -2.04 15.14
C MET A 160 3.43 -1.04 14.93
N LYS A 161 3.13 0.27 14.96
CA LYS A 161 4.15 1.33 14.93
C LYS A 161 4.97 1.34 16.22
N GLU A 162 4.35 1.19 17.37
CA GLU A 162 5.03 1.06 18.68
C GLU A 162 5.90 -0.19 18.74
N GLU A 163 5.44 -1.31 18.15
CA GLU A 163 6.17 -2.56 18.04
C GLU A 163 7.35 -2.49 17.02
N GLY A 164 7.44 -1.44 16.22
CA GLY A 164 8.48 -1.27 15.20
C GLY A 164 8.26 -2.06 13.90
N ILE A 165 7.10 -2.70 13.76
CA ILE A 165 6.71 -3.45 12.54
C ILE A 165 6.48 -2.47 11.38
N VAL A 166 5.96 -1.28 11.68
CA VAL A 166 5.78 -0.19 10.71
C VAL A 166 6.34 1.12 11.28
N LYS A 167 6.93 1.99 10.43
CA LYS A 167 7.50 3.26 10.90
C LYS A 167 6.51 4.42 10.83
N ASN A 168 5.63 4.42 9.83
CA ASN A 168 4.63 5.46 9.62
C ASN A 168 3.28 4.80 9.32
N VAL A 169 2.21 5.42 9.78
CA VAL A 169 0.83 4.99 9.54
C VAL A 169 0.02 6.09 8.86
N GLY A 170 -0.97 5.67 8.07
CA GLY A 170 -1.85 6.60 7.38
C GLY A 170 -2.97 5.94 6.61
N CYS A 171 -3.48 6.61 5.59
CA CYS A 171 -4.50 6.06 4.69
C CYS A 171 -4.18 6.38 3.22
N GLY A 172 -4.66 5.54 2.32
CA GLY A 172 -4.58 5.75 0.87
C GLY A 172 -5.95 5.68 0.25
N MET A 173 -6.36 6.73 -0.49
CA MET A 173 -7.67 6.83 -1.12
C MET A 173 -7.75 7.89 -2.21
N ASN A 174 -8.91 7.97 -2.86
CA ASN A 174 -9.18 8.83 -4.01
C ASN A 174 -10.02 10.06 -3.67
N GLU A 175 -10.12 10.44 -2.40
CA GLU A 175 -10.91 11.59 -1.97
C GLU A 175 -10.26 12.34 -0.81
N CYS A 176 -10.66 13.59 -0.55
CA CYS A 176 -10.01 14.45 0.43
C CYS A 176 -10.77 14.55 1.76
N GLU A 177 -12.06 14.30 1.77
CA GLU A 177 -12.96 14.60 2.89
C GLU A 177 -12.78 13.59 4.07
N MET A 178 -12.69 12.30 3.78
CA MET A 178 -12.51 11.28 4.81
C MET A 178 -11.14 11.35 5.50
N PRO A 179 -10.00 11.55 4.78
CA PRO A 179 -8.73 11.79 5.44
C PRO A 179 -8.74 13.01 6.37
N ILE A 180 -9.46 14.09 5.99
CA ILE A 180 -9.65 15.25 6.87
C ILE A 180 -10.43 14.86 8.14
N ARG A 181 -11.45 14.01 8.01
CA ARG A 181 -12.18 13.50 9.19
C ARG A 181 -11.28 12.63 10.06
N PHE A 182 -10.49 11.74 9.46
CA PHE A 182 -9.52 10.92 10.19
C PHE A 182 -8.51 11.76 10.96
N MET A 183 -7.90 12.75 10.31
CA MET A 183 -6.94 13.66 10.94
C MET A 183 -7.49 14.48 12.12
N LYS A 184 -8.81 14.55 12.32
CA LYS A 184 -9.40 15.18 13.50
C LYS A 184 -9.28 14.33 14.76
N LYS A 185 -9.15 13.00 14.62
CA LYS A 185 -9.21 12.03 15.72
C LYS A 185 -8.01 11.09 15.78
N ILE A 186 -7.28 10.94 14.68
CA ILE A 186 -6.18 10.01 14.51
C ILE A 186 -4.92 10.78 14.12
N ASP A 187 -3.80 10.45 14.76
CA ASP A 187 -2.50 10.96 14.39
C ASP A 187 -1.95 10.16 13.20
N LEU A 188 -2.09 10.71 12.01
CA LEU A 188 -1.59 10.14 10.78
C LEU A 188 -0.23 10.75 10.43
N ASP A 189 0.71 9.93 9.96
CA ASP A 189 2.02 10.37 9.48
C ASP A 189 1.98 10.73 8.00
N LYS A 190 1.22 9.94 7.20
CA LYS A 190 1.17 10.08 5.75
C LYS A 190 -0.21 9.80 5.18
N ILE A 191 -0.51 10.43 4.06
CA ILE A 191 -1.69 10.14 3.24
C ILE A 191 -1.25 9.98 1.79
N LEU A 192 -1.74 8.94 1.11
CA LEU A 192 -1.63 8.79 -0.33
C LEU A 192 -2.93 9.25 -0.95
N LEU A 193 -2.88 10.37 -1.66
CA LEU A 193 -4.03 10.94 -2.36
C LEU A 193 -3.94 10.59 -3.85
N ALA A 194 -4.76 9.64 -4.29
CA ALA A 194 -4.73 9.17 -5.66
C ALA A 194 -5.65 10.00 -6.58
N GLY A 195 -5.07 10.56 -7.65
CA GLY A 195 -5.83 11.19 -8.74
C GLY A 195 -6.57 12.49 -8.40
N ARG A 196 -6.29 13.13 -7.24
CA ARG A 196 -6.99 14.36 -6.80
C ARG A 196 -6.11 15.60 -6.71
N TYR A 197 -4.83 15.47 -7.03
CA TYR A 197 -3.91 16.60 -7.18
C TYR A 197 -3.25 16.54 -8.55
N THR A 198 -3.96 17.02 -9.55
CA THR A 198 -3.55 16.94 -10.96
C THR A 198 -3.66 18.32 -11.62
N LEU A 199 -3.17 18.43 -12.85
CA LEU A 199 -3.34 19.66 -13.65
C LEU A 199 -4.81 19.97 -13.97
N LEU A 200 -5.68 18.95 -13.98
CA LEU A 200 -7.10 19.09 -14.31
C LEU A 200 -7.98 19.25 -13.07
N GLU A 201 -7.59 18.66 -11.94
CA GLU A 201 -8.36 18.72 -10.70
C GLU A 201 -7.43 18.99 -9.52
N ASN A 202 -7.56 20.16 -8.90
CA ASN A 202 -6.78 20.54 -7.73
C ASN A 202 -7.54 21.42 -6.72
N THR A 203 -8.81 21.77 -6.99
CA THR A 203 -9.56 22.71 -6.17
C THR A 203 -9.78 22.20 -4.75
N LYS A 204 -10.30 20.97 -4.60
CA LYS A 204 -10.53 20.35 -3.29
C LYS A 204 -9.23 19.97 -2.58
N SER A 205 -8.21 19.59 -3.33
CA SER A 205 -6.92 19.20 -2.77
C SER A 205 -6.11 20.38 -2.21
N SER A 206 -6.34 21.60 -2.65
CA SER A 206 -5.69 22.81 -2.11
C SER A 206 -5.96 22.97 -0.60
N GLU A 207 -7.20 22.86 -0.18
CA GLU A 207 -7.55 22.96 1.25
C GLU A 207 -7.04 21.75 2.04
N PHE A 208 -7.17 20.55 1.49
CA PHE A 208 -6.62 19.33 2.05
C PHE A 208 -5.12 19.45 2.30
N MET A 209 -4.34 19.94 1.32
CA MET A 209 -2.89 20.12 1.47
C MET A 209 -2.52 21.12 2.59
N LYS A 210 -3.30 22.20 2.75
CA LYS A 210 -3.11 23.16 3.85
C LYS A 210 -3.35 22.52 5.21
N ILE A 211 -4.38 21.67 5.32
CA ILE A 211 -4.68 20.93 6.56
C ILE A 211 -3.55 19.94 6.86
N CYS A 212 -3.10 19.17 5.86
CA CYS A 212 -1.97 18.25 6.01
C CYS A 212 -0.71 18.97 6.48
N ALA A 213 -0.36 20.10 5.86
CA ALA A 213 0.80 20.89 6.24
C ALA A 213 0.70 21.40 7.69
N LYS A 214 -0.49 21.92 8.09
CA LYS A 214 -0.72 22.39 9.48
C LYS A 214 -0.58 21.26 10.51
N LYS A 215 -0.96 20.04 10.13
CA LYS A 215 -0.87 18.85 11.00
C LYS A 215 0.45 18.08 10.86
N ASN A 216 1.37 18.55 10.04
CA ASN A 216 2.63 17.85 9.73
C ASN A 216 2.44 16.45 9.14
N VAL A 217 1.35 16.24 8.40
CA VAL A 217 1.06 15.00 7.67
C VAL A 217 1.64 15.10 6.27
N LYS A 218 2.43 14.12 5.85
CA LYS A 218 3.01 14.06 4.49
C LYS A 218 1.98 13.53 3.49
N VAL A 219 1.96 14.11 2.29
CA VAL A 219 1.11 13.67 1.17
C VAL A 219 1.99 13.23 0.02
#